data_eadc737e32b9544078fd9cf540b72ffa
#
_entry.id   eadc737e32b9544078fd9cf540b72ffa
#
_cell.length_a   1.000
_cell.length_b   1.000
_cell.length_c   1.000
_cell.angle_alpha   90.00
_cell.angle_beta   90.00
_cell.angle_gamma   90.00
#
_symmetry.space_group_name_H-M   'P 1'
#
loop_
_entity.id
_entity.type
_entity.pdbx_description
1 polymer ?
#
loop_
_entity_poly.entity_id
_entity_poly.type
_entity_poly.pdbx_seq_one_letter_code
_entity_poly.pdbx_strand_id
1 'polypeptide(L)'
;PSFKEWKTEQNDIVWEGAFVSMGLSDLRSIQKNVAINWNNKDYFFNPGLESNDVIENGISTRLPLTGNDSVSTFKFSVNLNFNGSSKLDFVPLGKDTKVSITSTWKDPSFDGAFLTDARTINAEGFKASWNVLHLNRSYPQQFLGEVNGIDESDFGVNLIVPVDEYQKSTRSAKYAVMFITL
;
A
#
# COMPACT_ATOMS: atom_id res chain seq x y z
N PRO A 1 12.20 -3.96 10.87
CA PRO A 1 13.06 -2.80 10.69
C PRO A 1 14.14 -2.75 11.76
N SER A 2 15.31 -2.22 11.39
CA SER A 2 16.43 -2.00 12.31
C SER A 2 16.64 -0.49 12.45
N PHE A 3 16.68 0.01 13.68
CA PHE A 3 16.90 1.43 13.97
C PHE A 3 18.38 1.79 14.18
N LYS A 4 19.27 0.84 13.92
CA LYS A 4 20.72 1.00 14.14
C LYS A 4 21.35 2.15 13.34
N GLU A 5 20.76 2.50 12.20
CA GLU A 5 21.26 3.54 11.30
C GLU A 5 20.79 4.96 11.67
N TRP A 6 19.84 5.10 12.62
CA TRP A 6 19.24 6.38 13.02
C TRP A 6 20.03 7.14 14.11
N LYS A 7 21.03 6.53 14.71
CA LYS A 7 21.92 7.23 15.66
C LYS A 7 22.86 8.17 14.89
N THR A 8 22.39 9.35 14.55
CA THR A 8 23.25 10.50 14.30
C THR A 8 23.40 11.29 15.59
N GLU A 9 24.57 11.86 15.81
CA GLU A 9 24.97 12.54 17.05
C GLU A 9 24.11 13.76 17.44
N GLN A 10 23.06 14.08 16.71
CA GLN A 10 22.27 15.31 16.84
C GLN A 10 20.77 15.12 17.10
N ASN A 11 20.23 13.92 17.04
CA ASN A 11 18.78 13.71 17.23
C ASN A 11 18.51 12.65 18.29
N ASP A 12 17.89 13.05 19.39
CA ASP A 12 17.34 12.13 20.36
C ASP A 12 16.09 11.47 19.79
N ILE A 13 16.09 10.14 19.70
CA ILE A 13 14.93 9.36 19.28
C ILE A 13 13.98 9.24 20.46
N VAL A 14 12.77 9.74 20.29
CA VAL A 14 11.67 9.59 21.26
C VAL A 14 10.99 8.25 21.03
N TRP A 15 11.46 7.20 21.68
CA TRP A 15 10.98 5.83 21.52
C TRP A 15 9.50 5.65 21.89
N GLU A 16 9.05 6.34 22.92
CA GLU A 16 7.65 6.30 23.39
C GLU A 16 6.68 6.87 22.37
N GLY A 17 7.17 7.67 21.42
CA GLY A 17 6.41 8.23 20.30
C GLY A 17 6.32 7.31 19.10
N ALA A 18 6.92 6.13 19.11
CA ALA A 18 6.95 5.23 17.98
C ALA A 18 5.55 4.77 17.55
N PHE A 19 5.27 4.82 16.26
CA PHE A 19 3.99 4.41 15.68
C PHE A 19 4.19 3.68 14.35
N VAL A 20 3.17 2.94 13.95
CA VAL A 20 3.05 2.37 12.60
C VAL A 20 1.83 3.00 11.95
N SER A 21 2.02 3.53 10.76
CA SER A 21 0.95 4.02 9.89
C SER A 21 0.78 3.11 8.67
N MET A 22 -0.44 2.98 8.22
CA MET A 22 -0.81 2.29 6.99
C MET A 22 -1.66 3.21 6.14
N GLY A 23 -1.16 3.55 4.96
CA GLY A 23 -1.90 4.32 3.97
C GLY A 23 -3.03 3.50 3.37
N LEU A 24 -4.22 4.08 3.34
CA LEU A 24 -5.41 3.47 2.76
C LEU A 24 -6.22 4.57 2.06
N SER A 25 -6.42 4.42 0.77
CA SER A 25 -7.15 5.41 -0.05
C SER A 25 -8.64 5.48 0.30
N ASP A 26 -9.26 4.39 0.74
CA ASP A 26 -10.66 4.35 1.16
C ASP A 26 -10.86 3.51 2.43
N LEU A 27 -10.96 4.18 3.56
CA LEU A 27 -11.20 3.54 4.87
C LEU A 27 -12.56 2.85 4.97
N ARG A 28 -13.54 3.23 4.14
CA ARG A 28 -14.88 2.61 4.11
C ARG A 28 -14.86 1.18 3.57
N SER A 29 -13.78 0.80 2.88
CA SER A 29 -13.58 -0.55 2.37
C SER A 29 -13.27 -1.57 3.46
N ILE A 30 -12.85 -1.13 4.64
CA ILE A 30 -12.46 -1.99 5.76
C ILE A 30 -13.69 -2.68 6.34
N GLN A 31 -13.66 -4.03 6.42
CA GLN A 31 -14.79 -4.84 6.87
C GLN A 31 -14.70 -5.26 8.34
N LYS A 32 -13.53 -5.22 8.94
CA LYS A 32 -13.28 -5.66 10.32
C LYS A 32 -12.25 -4.75 10.98
N ASN A 33 -12.21 -4.78 12.31
CA ASN A 33 -11.14 -4.13 13.06
C ASN A 33 -9.78 -4.64 12.58
N VAL A 34 -8.86 -3.71 12.32
CA VAL A 34 -7.51 -3.99 11.86
C VAL A 34 -6.58 -3.97 13.06
N ALA A 35 -5.75 -4.99 13.18
CA ALA A 35 -4.69 -5.05 14.18
C ALA A 35 -3.37 -5.45 13.52
N ILE A 36 -2.28 -4.90 14.05
CA ILE A 36 -0.93 -5.39 13.76
C ILE A 36 -0.54 -6.37 14.87
N ASN A 37 -0.17 -7.58 14.48
CA ASN A 37 0.51 -8.51 15.37
C ASN A 37 2.00 -8.15 15.36
N TRP A 38 2.47 -7.61 16.46
CA TRP A 38 3.85 -7.18 16.66
C TRP A 38 4.48 -8.03 17.78
N ASN A 39 5.45 -8.86 17.41
CA ASN A 39 6.08 -9.80 18.33
C ASN A 39 5.07 -10.63 19.17
N ASN A 40 4.08 -11.24 18.49
CA ASN A 40 3.01 -12.05 19.08
C ASN A 40 2.02 -11.30 20.00
N LYS A 41 1.97 -9.98 19.91
CA LYS A 41 0.98 -9.16 20.61
C LYS A 41 0.23 -8.28 19.60
N ASP A 42 -1.08 -8.21 19.75
CA ASP A 42 -1.93 -7.44 18.85
C ASP A 42 -2.10 -6.00 19.35
N TYR A 43 -1.95 -5.04 18.41
CA TYR A 43 -2.22 -3.62 18.61
C TYR A 43 -3.23 -3.18 17.56
N PHE A 44 -4.34 -2.63 18.01
CA PHE A 44 -5.42 -2.21 17.14
C PHE A 44 -5.12 -0.85 16.51
N PHE A 45 -5.39 -0.73 15.22
CA PHE A 45 -5.30 0.53 14.53
C PHE A 45 -6.48 1.44 14.85
N ASN A 46 -6.21 2.73 14.88
CA ASN A 46 -7.20 3.80 14.98
C ASN A 46 -7.25 4.58 13.67
N PRO A 47 -8.40 5.18 13.31
CA PRO A 47 -8.47 6.08 12.17
C PRO A 47 -7.56 7.29 12.34
N GLY A 48 -6.96 7.74 11.25
CA GLY A 48 -6.05 8.86 11.19
C GLY A 48 -4.56 8.47 11.25
N LEU A 49 -3.74 9.46 10.97
CA LEU A 49 -2.28 9.32 10.90
C LEU A 49 -1.63 10.16 12.00
N GLU A 50 -0.55 9.66 12.58
CA GLU A 50 0.28 10.42 13.53
C GLU A 50 1.20 11.44 12.79
N SER A 51 1.50 11.22 11.50
CA SER A 51 2.22 12.13 10.61
C SER A 51 1.67 11.99 9.19
N ASN A 52 1.62 13.10 8.45
CA ASN A 52 1.18 13.14 7.05
C ASN A 52 2.36 13.30 6.07
N ASP A 53 3.61 13.12 6.51
CA ASP A 53 4.81 13.34 5.70
C ASP A 53 4.93 12.35 4.52
N VAL A 54 4.28 11.19 4.61
CA VAL A 54 4.41 10.09 3.62
C VAL A 54 3.09 9.73 2.98
N ILE A 55 2.01 9.77 3.74
CA ILE A 55 0.67 9.35 3.32
C ILE A 55 -0.37 10.34 3.84
N GLU A 56 -1.37 10.63 3.04
CA GLU A 56 -2.40 11.62 3.39
C GLU A 56 -3.55 11.02 4.20
N ASN A 57 -3.91 9.76 3.92
CA ASN A 57 -5.04 9.07 4.55
C ASN A 57 -4.65 7.68 5.00
N GLY A 58 -5.17 7.26 6.15
CA GLY A 58 -4.87 5.92 6.65
C GLY A 58 -5.28 5.70 8.09
N ILE A 59 -4.66 4.68 8.65
CA ILE A 59 -4.82 4.25 10.04
C ILE A 59 -3.47 4.18 10.72
N SER A 60 -3.43 4.39 12.02
CA SER A 60 -2.20 4.33 12.80
C SER A 60 -2.38 3.64 14.14
N THR A 61 -1.29 3.14 14.70
CA THR A 61 -1.22 2.62 16.06
C THR A 61 0.14 2.87 16.67
N ARG A 62 0.19 3.14 17.96
CA ARG A 62 1.44 3.32 18.69
C ARG A 62 2.01 1.97 19.10
N LEU A 63 3.34 1.88 19.07
CA LEU A 63 4.06 0.68 19.49
C LEU A 63 4.89 0.99 20.73
N PRO A 64 4.96 0.06 21.70
CA PRO A 64 5.70 0.24 22.93
C PRO A 64 7.20 -0.04 22.72
N LEU A 65 7.87 0.82 21.94
CA LEU A 65 9.32 0.72 21.73
C LEU A 65 10.08 1.47 22.82
N THR A 66 11.27 0.98 23.12
CA THR A 66 12.20 1.56 24.11
C THR A 66 13.59 1.73 23.51
N GLY A 67 14.45 2.51 24.15
CA GLY A 67 15.83 2.70 23.69
C GLY A 67 16.65 1.40 23.57
N ASN A 68 16.26 0.34 24.29
CA ASN A 68 16.89 -0.98 24.17
C ASN A 68 16.54 -1.69 22.85
N ASP A 69 15.47 -1.25 22.16
CA ASP A 69 15.01 -1.82 20.90
C ASP A 69 15.81 -1.35 19.69
N SER A 70 16.75 -0.43 19.88
CA SER A 70 17.55 0.18 18.79
C SER A 70 18.31 -0.82 17.91
N VAL A 71 18.65 -1.99 18.45
CA VAL A 71 19.36 -3.08 17.74
C VAL A 71 18.50 -4.29 17.46
N SER A 72 17.22 -4.24 17.83
CA SER A 72 16.30 -5.35 17.72
C SER A 72 15.73 -5.49 16.31
N THR A 73 15.42 -6.71 15.91
CA THR A 73 14.68 -7.02 14.70
C THR A 73 13.28 -7.48 15.07
N PHE A 74 12.28 -6.82 14.52
CA PHE A 74 10.88 -7.11 14.81
C PHE A 74 10.24 -7.84 13.65
N LYS A 75 9.36 -8.79 13.97
CA LYS A 75 8.44 -9.40 13.01
C LYS A 75 7.04 -8.88 13.27
N PHE A 76 6.33 -8.57 12.22
CA PHE A 76 4.93 -8.19 12.32
C PHE A 76 4.11 -8.77 11.18
N SER A 77 2.82 -8.88 11.41
CA SER A 77 1.84 -9.22 10.38
C SER A 77 0.57 -8.41 10.57
N VAL A 78 -0.10 -8.13 9.48
CA VAL A 78 -1.40 -7.47 9.46
C VAL A 78 -2.32 -8.24 8.54
N ASN A 79 -3.52 -8.58 9.00
CA ASN A 79 -4.55 -9.20 8.17
C ASN A 79 -5.62 -8.15 7.88
N LEU A 80 -5.88 -7.93 6.59
CA LEU A 80 -6.84 -6.96 6.10
C LEU A 80 -7.97 -7.66 5.36
N ASN A 81 -9.21 -7.21 5.63
CA ASN A 81 -10.38 -7.63 4.87
C ASN A 81 -11.03 -6.39 4.27
N PHE A 82 -10.99 -6.29 2.95
CA PHE A 82 -11.58 -5.20 2.20
C PHE A 82 -12.79 -5.65 1.39
N ASN A 83 -13.77 -4.76 1.26
CA ASN A 83 -14.72 -4.86 0.17
C ASN A 83 -14.09 -4.30 -1.11
N GLY A 84 -14.18 -5.09 -2.16
CA GLY A 84 -13.45 -4.92 -3.39
C GLY A 84 -13.59 -3.57 -4.06
N SER A 85 -12.47 -3.12 -4.58
CA SER A 85 -12.34 -2.10 -5.60
C SER A 85 -11.99 -2.78 -6.94
N SER A 86 -12.11 -2.04 -8.00
CA SER A 86 -11.62 -2.46 -9.32
C SER A 86 -10.10 -2.36 -9.46
N LYS A 87 -9.42 -1.73 -8.50
CA LYS A 87 -7.98 -1.51 -8.51
C LYS A 87 -7.37 -1.86 -7.14
N LEU A 88 -6.20 -2.49 -7.16
CA LEU A 88 -5.41 -2.78 -5.97
C LEU A 88 -3.95 -2.44 -6.25
N ASP A 89 -3.45 -1.41 -5.60
CA ASP A 89 -2.08 -0.94 -5.74
C ASP A 89 -1.29 -1.06 -4.45
N PHE A 90 0.01 -1.17 -4.60
CA PHE A 90 0.98 -1.24 -3.52
C PHE A 90 2.08 -0.21 -3.73
N VAL A 91 2.52 0.40 -2.65
CA VAL A 91 3.69 1.29 -2.63
C VAL A 91 4.84 0.57 -1.94
N PRO A 92 6.01 0.40 -2.59
CA PRO A 92 7.10 -0.41 -2.07
C PRO A 92 7.95 0.37 -1.07
N LEU A 93 7.64 0.34 0.22
CA LEU A 93 8.39 1.03 1.29
C LEU A 93 9.51 0.18 1.92
N GLY A 94 9.49 -1.14 1.75
CA GLY A 94 10.50 -2.04 2.30
C GLY A 94 11.83 -2.02 1.55
N LYS A 95 12.93 -2.51 2.15
CA LYS A 95 14.21 -2.77 1.43
C LYS A 95 14.03 -3.83 0.34
N ASP A 96 13.16 -4.80 0.58
CA ASP A 96 12.76 -5.86 -0.33
C ASP A 96 11.24 -6.02 -0.17
N THR A 97 10.48 -5.61 -1.18
CA THR A 97 9.01 -5.65 -1.16
C THR A 97 8.55 -6.76 -2.12
N LYS A 98 7.99 -7.82 -1.56
CA LYS A 98 7.42 -8.93 -2.33
C LYS A 98 5.91 -8.92 -2.23
N VAL A 99 5.27 -8.91 -3.38
CA VAL A 99 3.82 -8.96 -3.50
C VAL A 99 3.43 -10.18 -4.30
N SER A 100 2.42 -10.91 -3.84
CA SER A 100 1.81 -12.01 -4.58
C SER A 100 0.30 -11.86 -4.52
N ILE A 101 -0.33 -11.82 -5.68
CA ILE A 101 -1.78 -11.71 -5.83
C ILE A 101 -2.31 -12.97 -6.50
N THR A 102 -3.36 -13.53 -5.96
CA THR A 102 -4.13 -14.62 -6.57
C THR A 102 -5.60 -14.22 -6.56
N SER A 103 -6.28 -14.34 -7.70
CA SER A 103 -7.68 -13.97 -7.86
C SER A 103 -8.35 -14.87 -8.88
N THR A 104 -9.64 -15.09 -8.72
CA THR A 104 -10.50 -15.77 -9.71
C THR A 104 -10.90 -14.87 -10.88
N TRP A 105 -10.49 -13.60 -10.86
CA TRP A 105 -10.75 -12.67 -11.96
C TRP A 105 -9.97 -13.04 -13.21
N LYS A 106 -10.61 -12.99 -14.39
CA LYS A 106 -10.06 -13.53 -15.65
C LYS A 106 -9.36 -12.49 -16.52
N ASP A 107 -9.67 -11.21 -16.32
CA ASP A 107 -9.21 -10.10 -17.16
C ASP A 107 -8.43 -9.06 -16.32
N PRO A 108 -7.27 -9.43 -15.74
CA PRO A 108 -6.44 -8.49 -15.00
C PRO A 108 -5.64 -7.59 -15.96
N SER A 109 -5.49 -6.32 -15.61
CA SER A 109 -4.49 -5.44 -16.19
C SER A 109 -3.48 -5.07 -15.13
N PHE A 110 -2.20 -5.32 -15.38
CA PHE A 110 -1.11 -4.98 -14.46
C PHE A 110 -0.51 -3.65 -14.88
N ASP A 111 -0.45 -2.70 -13.96
CA ASP A 111 0.06 -1.36 -14.22
C ASP A 111 0.91 -0.82 -13.06
N GLY A 112 1.40 0.41 -13.24
CA GLY A 112 2.23 1.12 -12.28
C GLY A 112 3.72 1.13 -12.64
N ALA A 113 4.54 1.58 -11.71
CA ALA A 113 5.97 1.80 -11.91
C ALA A 113 6.78 0.50 -12.06
N PHE A 114 6.25 -0.63 -11.59
CA PHE A 114 6.94 -1.92 -11.60
C PHE A 114 6.12 -3.00 -12.28
N LEU A 115 6.74 -3.68 -13.25
CA LEU A 115 6.13 -4.80 -13.95
C LEU A 115 6.18 -6.07 -13.09
N THR A 116 5.28 -7.02 -13.39
CA THR A 116 5.27 -8.34 -12.76
C THR A 116 6.51 -9.16 -13.13
N ASP A 117 7.15 -9.79 -12.15
CA ASP A 117 8.24 -10.76 -12.39
C ASP A 117 7.70 -12.06 -12.97
N ALA A 118 6.54 -12.51 -12.48
CA ALA A 118 5.86 -13.68 -13.01
C ALA A 118 4.35 -13.47 -12.99
N ARG A 119 3.68 -13.99 -14.03
CA ARG A 119 2.22 -14.00 -14.12
C ARG A 119 1.70 -15.22 -14.86
N THR A 120 0.58 -15.72 -14.41
CA THR A 120 -0.21 -16.77 -15.08
C THR A 120 -1.66 -16.32 -15.11
N ILE A 121 -2.28 -16.34 -16.27
CA ILE A 121 -3.70 -16.02 -16.46
C ILE A 121 -4.34 -17.21 -17.18
N ASN A 122 -5.44 -17.73 -16.64
CA ASN A 122 -6.17 -18.86 -17.21
C ASN A 122 -7.68 -18.75 -16.94
N ALA A 123 -8.44 -19.78 -17.30
CA ALA A 123 -9.89 -19.81 -17.12
C ALA A 123 -10.34 -19.76 -15.63
N GLU A 124 -9.47 -20.10 -14.70
CA GLU A 124 -9.75 -20.10 -13.25
C GLU A 124 -9.41 -18.75 -12.59
N GLY A 125 -8.71 -17.86 -13.32
CA GLY A 125 -8.29 -16.55 -12.83
C GLY A 125 -6.82 -16.26 -13.09
N PHE A 126 -6.18 -15.49 -12.18
CA PHE A 126 -4.77 -15.16 -12.34
C PHE A 126 -3.97 -15.31 -11.04
N LYS A 127 -2.67 -15.48 -11.23
CA LYS A 127 -1.65 -15.34 -10.20
C LYS A 127 -0.54 -14.45 -10.74
N ALA A 128 -0.13 -13.45 -9.95
CA ALA A 128 0.95 -12.53 -10.30
C ALA A 128 1.85 -12.28 -9.10
N SER A 129 3.12 -11.98 -9.36
CA SER A 129 4.08 -11.64 -8.31
C SER A 129 5.03 -10.54 -8.75
N TRP A 130 5.46 -9.75 -7.78
CA TRP A 130 6.45 -8.66 -7.91
C TRP A 130 7.49 -8.80 -6.82
N ASN A 131 8.70 -8.38 -7.13
CA ASN A 131 9.80 -8.23 -6.19
C ASN A 131 10.50 -6.90 -6.45
N VAL A 132 10.25 -5.91 -5.60
CA VAL A 132 10.80 -4.56 -5.75
C VAL A 132 11.84 -4.32 -4.68
N LEU A 133 13.09 -4.12 -5.10
CA LEU A 133 14.18 -3.75 -4.22
C LEU A 133 14.21 -2.23 -4.00
N HIS A 134 14.70 -1.79 -2.84
CA HIS A 134 14.87 -0.36 -2.55
C HIS A 134 15.78 0.36 -3.56
N LEU A 135 16.66 -0.35 -4.26
CA LEU A 135 17.50 0.18 -5.33
C LEU A 135 16.75 0.49 -6.63
N ASN A 136 15.52 -0.02 -6.77
CA ASN A 136 14.68 0.19 -7.95
C ASN A 136 13.81 1.45 -7.86
N ARG A 137 13.84 2.16 -6.75
CA ARG A 137 12.98 3.34 -6.50
C ARG A 137 13.81 4.61 -6.26
N SER A 138 13.18 5.78 -6.44
CA SER A 138 13.83 7.09 -6.41
C SER A 138 13.96 7.72 -5.01
N TYR A 139 13.38 7.10 -3.98
CA TYR A 139 13.41 7.64 -2.61
C TYR A 139 14.18 6.73 -1.64
N PRO A 140 14.80 7.32 -0.60
CA PRO A 140 15.62 6.59 0.35
C PRO A 140 14.77 5.68 1.28
N GLN A 141 15.43 4.72 1.92
CA GLN A 141 14.80 3.83 2.89
C GLN A 141 14.42 4.54 4.20
N GLN A 142 15.17 5.57 4.55
CA GLN A 142 15.01 6.34 5.77
C GLN A 142 15.12 7.82 5.43
N PHE A 143 14.25 8.63 5.99
CA PHE A 143 14.19 10.06 5.74
C PHE A 143 13.54 10.79 6.93
N LEU A 144 13.74 12.10 6.99
CA LEU A 144 13.09 13.03 7.91
C LEU A 144 12.24 13.99 7.09
N GLY A 145 10.99 14.18 7.50
CA GLY A 145 10.03 15.05 6.79
C GLY A 145 9.52 14.48 5.47
N GLU A 146 9.06 15.35 4.60
CA GLU A 146 8.44 15.00 3.33
C GLU A 146 9.43 14.40 2.33
N VAL A 147 8.98 13.42 1.57
CA VAL A 147 9.73 12.77 0.48
C VAL A 147 8.90 12.72 -0.79
N ASN A 148 9.47 13.21 -1.88
CA ASN A 148 8.84 13.18 -3.19
C ASN A 148 9.00 11.82 -3.88
N GLY A 149 8.06 11.46 -4.77
CA GLY A 149 8.16 10.29 -5.64
C GLY A 149 7.66 8.98 -5.02
N ILE A 150 7.13 9.01 -3.79
CA ILE A 150 6.54 7.83 -3.16
C ILE A 150 5.27 7.42 -3.90
N ASP A 151 4.36 8.36 -4.15
CA ASP A 151 3.07 8.10 -4.81
C ASP A 151 3.22 7.65 -6.27
N GLU A 152 4.31 8.10 -6.94
CA GLU A 152 4.62 7.72 -8.32
C GLU A 152 5.18 6.29 -8.45
N SER A 153 5.46 5.63 -7.34
CA SER A 153 6.06 4.30 -7.27
C SER A 153 5.04 3.19 -7.05
N ASP A 154 3.75 3.47 -7.15
CA ASP A 154 2.71 2.47 -7.01
C ASP A 154 2.78 1.42 -8.14
N PHE A 155 2.34 0.22 -7.84
CA PHE A 155 2.17 -0.86 -8.81
C PHE A 155 1.09 -1.82 -8.33
N GLY A 156 0.44 -2.48 -9.28
CA GLY A 156 -0.62 -3.39 -8.88
C GLY A 156 -1.45 -3.96 -10.02
N VAL A 157 -2.74 -4.13 -9.77
CA VAL A 157 -3.67 -4.75 -10.69
C VAL A 157 -4.98 -3.97 -10.76
N ASN A 158 -5.42 -3.73 -11.99
CA ASN A 158 -6.77 -3.33 -12.33
C ASN A 158 -7.59 -4.57 -12.71
N LEU A 159 -8.74 -4.74 -12.08
CA LEU A 159 -9.72 -5.77 -12.38
C LEU A 159 -10.72 -5.18 -13.39
N ILE A 160 -10.39 -5.29 -14.66
CA ILE A 160 -11.22 -4.73 -15.74
C ILE A 160 -12.55 -5.46 -15.77
N VAL A 161 -13.65 -4.72 -15.66
CA VAL A 161 -14.98 -5.24 -15.93
C VAL A 161 -15.22 -5.12 -17.43
N PRO A 162 -15.36 -6.23 -18.19
CA PRO A 162 -15.72 -6.17 -19.59
C PRO A 162 -17.05 -5.42 -19.74
N VAL A 163 -17.00 -4.29 -20.40
CA VAL A 163 -18.21 -3.51 -20.71
C VAL A 163 -18.72 -3.99 -22.03
N ASP A 164 -19.96 -4.50 -22.07
CA ASP A 164 -20.57 -4.90 -23.33
C ASP A 164 -20.71 -3.70 -24.29
N GLU A 165 -20.90 -3.99 -25.56
CA GLU A 165 -21.01 -2.99 -26.62
C GLU A 165 -22.15 -1.97 -26.34
N TYR A 166 -23.23 -2.40 -25.72
CA TYR A 166 -24.35 -1.54 -25.34
C TYR A 166 -23.96 -0.53 -24.25
N GLN A 167 -23.25 -0.97 -23.21
CA GLN A 167 -22.75 -0.07 -22.16
C GLN A 167 -21.70 0.91 -22.68
N LYS A 168 -20.86 0.49 -23.62
CA LYS A 168 -19.90 1.37 -24.30
C LYS A 168 -20.61 2.47 -25.08
N SER A 169 -21.62 2.13 -25.89
CA SER A 169 -22.39 3.09 -26.66
C SER A 169 -23.16 4.09 -25.78
N THR A 170 -23.75 3.62 -24.66
CA THR A 170 -24.46 4.49 -23.69
C THR A 170 -23.52 5.47 -23.00
N ARG A 171 -22.31 5.06 -22.63
CA ARG A 171 -21.30 5.97 -22.06
C ARG A 171 -20.83 7.01 -23.07
N SER A 172 -20.56 6.60 -24.30
CA SER A 172 -20.16 7.52 -25.37
C SER A 172 -21.25 8.56 -25.66
N ALA A 173 -22.52 8.17 -25.66
CA ALA A 173 -23.65 9.08 -25.82
C ALA A 173 -23.76 10.10 -24.66
N LYS A 174 -23.52 9.70 -23.40
CA LYS A 174 -23.50 10.63 -22.25
C LYS A 174 -22.42 11.68 -22.37
N TYR A 175 -21.23 11.32 -22.82
CA TYR A 175 -20.14 12.28 -23.01
C TYR A 175 -20.42 13.22 -24.19
N ALA A 176 -20.98 12.73 -25.29
CA ALA A 176 -21.38 13.55 -26.43
C ALA A 176 -22.40 14.64 -26.05
N VAL A 177 -23.40 14.29 -25.22
CA VAL A 177 -24.39 15.26 -24.70
C VAL A 177 -23.77 16.32 -23.80
N MET A 178 -22.77 15.98 -22.97
CA MET A 178 -22.06 16.96 -22.14
C MET A 178 -21.27 17.97 -22.96
N PHE A 179 -20.74 17.61 -24.12
CA PHE A 179 -20.00 18.55 -24.99
C PHE A 179 -20.89 19.47 -25.83
N ILE A 180 -22.14 19.13 -26.04
CA ILE A 180 -23.09 19.94 -26.82
C ILE A 180 -23.76 21.03 -25.96
N THR A 181 -23.72 20.90 -24.64
CA THR A 181 -24.37 21.84 -23.70
C THR A 181 -23.41 22.90 -23.13
N LEU A 182 -22.18 22.97 -23.57
CA LEU A 182 -21.19 24.00 -23.28
C LEU A 182 -21.09 24.99 -24.44
#